data_96abec2ab871b4f26145225c330ffb7d
#
_entry.id   96abec2ab871b4f26145225c330ffb7d
#
_cell.length_a   1.000
_cell.length_b   1.000
_cell.length_c   1.000
_cell.angle_alpha   90.00
_cell.angle_beta   90.00
_cell.angle_gamma   90.00
#
_symmetry.space_group_name_H-M   'P 1'
#
loop_
_entity.id
_entity.type
_entity.pdbx_description
1 polymer ?
#
loop_
_entity_poly.entity_id
_entity_poly.type
_entity_poly.pdbx_seq_one_letter_code
_entity_poly.pdbx_strand_id
1 'polypeptide(L)'
;MEPKLGTVRIAPQVLTTIARMTTLAVPGVARMSDDLPASVDRFLKGKTGKAGVNMEIIDDAVTFNLYVIVEHETNVYQVCRDVQEQVTRAIKDMVGMPVLAVNVYVENVTHPEDQAD
;
A
#
# COMPACT_ATOMS: atom_id res chain seq x y z
N MET A 1 -35.28 -21.78 6.90
CA MET A 1 -34.57 -21.66 5.61
C MET A 1 -33.85 -20.33 5.54
N GLU A 2 -32.57 -20.37 5.25
CA GLU A 2 -31.82 -19.16 5.15
C GLU A 2 -32.05 -18.49 3.81
N PRO A 3 -32.26 -17.20 3.78
CA PRO A 3 -32.41 -16.50 2.51
C PRO A 3 -31.12 -16.54 1.73
N LYS A 4 -31.23 -16.68 0.43
CA LYS A 4 -30.08 -16.62 -0.46
C LYS A 4 -29.90 -15.18 -0.88
N LEU A 5 -28.90 -14.52 -0.30
CA LEU A 5 -28.66 -13.11 -0.57
C LEU A 5 -27.76 -12.86 -1.77
N GLY A 6 -27.15 -13.93 -2.31
CA GLY A 6 -26.28 -13.80 -3.46
C GLY A 6 -24.81 -13.82 -3.05
N THR A 7 -23.93 -13.42 -3.97
CA THR A 7 -22.49 -13.48 -3.80
C THR A 7 -21.92 -12.07 -3.72
N VAL A 8 -20.97 -11.90 -2.81
CA VAL A 8 -20.18 -10.67 -2.74
C VAL A 8 -18.77 -11.00 -3.21
N ARG A 9 -18.30 -10.30 -4.21
CA ARG A 9 -16.94 -10.43 -4.71
C ARG A 9 -16.26 -9.08 -4.67
N ILE A 10 -15.06 -9.06 -4.13
CA ILE A 10 -14.26 -7.84 -4.05
C ILE A 10 -13.09 -8.02 -5.00
N ALA A 11 -13.02 -7.15 -6.01
CA ALA A 11 -11.92 -7.21 -6.96
C ALA A 11 -10.60 -6.92 -6.24
N PRO A 12 -9.52 -7.63 -6.57
CA PRO A 12 -8.22 -7.40 -5.91
C PRO A 12 -7.76 -5.95 -5.96
N GLN A 13 -8.09 -5.23 -7.03
CA GLN A 13 -7.69 -3.83 -7.14
C GLN A 13 -8.32 -2.93 -6.07
N VAL A 14 -9.42 -3.38 -5.44
CA VAL A 14 -10.00 -2.64 -4.33
C VAL A 14 -9.01 -2.57 -3.18
N LEU A 15 -8.33 -3.69 -2.92
CA LEU A 15 -7.34 -3.77 -1.84
C LEU A 15 -6.15 -2.83 -2.12
N THR A 16 -5.67 -2.82 -3.36
CA THR A 16 -4.55 -1.93 -3.71
C THR A 16 -4.97 -0.47 -3.65
N THR A 17 -6.21 -0.17 -4.02
CA THR A 17 -6.73 1.20 -3.94
C THR A 17 -6.80 1.65 -2.48
N ILE A 18 -7.33 0.80 -1.60
CA ILE A 18 -7.41 1.14 -0.17
C ILE A 18 -6.01 1.35 0.41
N ALA A 19 -5.08 0.45 0.10
CA ALA A 19 -3.71 0.56 0.61
C ALA A 19 -3.06 1.85 0.11
N ARG A 20 -3.24 2.19 -1.16
CA ARG A 20 -2.68 3.40 -1.73
C ARG A 20 -3.25 4.66 -1.08
N MET A 21 -4.58 4.75 -0.99
CA MET A 21 -5.23 5.91 -0.41
C MET A 21 -4.85 6.09 1.05
N THR A 22 -4.80 4.99 1.80
CA THR A 22 -4.44 5.04 3.21
C THR A 22 -3.00 5.50 3.39
N THR A 23 -2.09 4.96 2.57
CA THR A 23 -0.67 5.34 2.62
C THR A 23 -0.52 6.84 2.35
N LEU A 24 -1.19 7.35 1.31
CA LEU A 24 -1.10 8.76 0.95
C LEU A 24 -1.67 9.69 2.01
N ALA A 25 -2.55 9.19 2.86
CA ALA A 25 -3.13 9.99 3.93
C ALA A 25 -2.24 10.08 5.17
N VAL A 26 -1.19 9.26 5.25
CA VAL A 26 -0.27 9.30 6.40
C VAL A 26 0.63 10.53 6.30
N PRO A 27 0.65 11.38 7.34
CA PRO A 27 1.54 12.54 7.33
C PRO A 27 3.00 12.12 7.16
N GLY A 28 3.70 12.79 6.28
CA GLY A 28 5.10 12.47 5.98
C GLY A 28 5.28 11.69 4.68
N VAL A 29 4.23 11.09 4.16
CA VAL A 29 4.28 10.46 2.84
C VAL A 29 4.02 11.53 1.79
N ALA A 30 4.99 11.76 0.91
CA ALA A 30 4.85 12.75 -0.14
C ALA A 30 4.04 12.20 -1.31
N ARG A 31 4.38 11.00 -1.74
CA ARG A 31 3.67 10.33 -2.84
C ARG A 31 4.12 8.88 -2.93
N MET A 32 3.42 8.11 -3.73
CA MET A 32 3.88 6.76 -4.06
C MET A 32 4.98 6.87 -5.12
N SER A 33 5.85 5.88 -5.12
CA SER A 33 6.86 5.78 -6.17
C SER A 33 6.23 5.04 -7.35
N ASP A 34 6.23 5.66 -8.51
CA ASP A 34 5.70 5.05 -9.73
C ASP A 34 6.78 4.30 -10.50
N ASP A 35 8.04 4.52 -10.13
CA ASP A 35 9.17 3.89 -10.81
C ASP A 35 9.66 2.67 -10.05
N LEU A 36 9.04 1.54 -10.32
CA LEU A 36 9.53 0.29 -9.75
C LEU A 36 10.77 -0.15 -10.53
N PRO A 37 11.80 -0.66 -9.83
CA PRO A 37 12.95 -1.21 -10.54
C PRO A 37 12.53 -2.31 -11.50
N ALA A 38 13.17 -2.38 -12.65
CA ALA A 38 12.83 -3.37 -13.67
C ALA A 38 12.86 -4.79 -13.11
N SER A 39 13.81 -5.07 -12.23
CA SER A 39 13.92 -6.39 -11.62
C SER A 39 12.70 -6.70 -10.74
N VAL A 40 12.21 -5.71 -10.02
CA VAL A 40 11.03 -5.87 -9.18
C VAL A 40 9.80 -6.03 -10.06
N ASP A 41 9.68 -5.21 -11.09
CA ASP A 41 8.55 -5.27 -12.01
C ASP A 41 8.46 -6.66 -12.67
N ARG A 42 9.59 -7.17 -13.12
CA ARG A 42 9.64 -8.50 -13.74
C ARG A 42 9.25 -9.58 -12.74
N PHE A 43 9.75 -9.46 -11.51
CA PHE A 43 9.44 -10.41 -10.46
C PHE A 43 7.96 -10.40 -10.11
N LEU A 44 7.34 -9.24 -10.19
CA LEU A 44 5.94 -9.05 -9.84
C LEU A 44 4.98 -9.29 -11.00
N LYS A 45 5.50 -9.70 -12.14
CA LYS A 45 4.67 -9.99 -13.30
C LYS A 45 3.63 -11.05 -12.93
N GLY A 46 2.37 -10.74 -13.18
CA GLY A 46 1.27 -11.62 -12.80
C GLY A 46 0.68 -11.33 -11.44
N LYS A 47 1.31 -10.47 -10.65
CA LYS A 47 0.77 -10.03 -9.38
C LYS A 47 0.07 -8.70 -9.56
N THR A 48 -0.88 -8.42 -8.70
CA THR A 48 -1.58 -7.13 -8.74
C THR A 48 -0.67 -6.06 -8.16
N GLY A 49 -0.27 -5.11 -9.00
CA GLY A 49 0.57 -4.00 -8.57
C GLY A 49 0.33 -2.80 -9.45
N LYS A 50 0.25 -1.61 -8.87
CA LYS A 50 -0.01 -0.39 -9.60
C LYS A 50 0.35 0.81 -8.76
N ALA A 51 0.99 1.81 -9.39
CA ALA A 51 1.28 3.10 -8.76
C ALA A 51 1.97 2.95 -7.39
N GLY A 52 3.02 2.15 -7.35
CA GLY A 52 3.82 1.98 -6.14
C GLY A 52 3.24 0.99 -5.14
N VAL A 53 2.18 0.30 -5.48
CA VAL A 53 1.56 -0.70 -4.61
C VAL A 53 1.63 -2.05 -5.30
N ASN A 54 2.16 -3.04 -4.60
CA ASN A 54 2.12 -4.42 -5.03
C ASN A 54 1.46 -5.25 -3.94
N MET A 55 0.72 -6.25 -4.33
CA MET A 55 -0.03 -7.06 -3.39
C MET A 55 0.05 -8.53 -3.76
N GLU A 56 0.09 -9.39 -2.75
CA GLU A 56 0.02 -10.82 -2.93
C GLU A 56 -0.96 -11.40 -1.93
N ILE A 57 -1.86 -12.26 -2.41
CA ILE A 57 -2.85 -12.93 -1.55
C ILE A 57 -2.48 -14.39 -1.48
N ILE A 58 -2.27 -14.90 -0.27
CA ILE A 58 -1.95 -16.30 -0.01
C ILE A 58 -2.85 -16.78 1.12
N ASP A 59 -3.62 -17.83 0.89
CA ASP A 59 -4.51 -18.43 1.89
C ASP A 59 -5.44 -17.40 2.53
N ASP A 60 -6.03 -16.55 1.70
CA ASP A 60 -6.98 -15.51 2.12
C ASP A 60 -6.37 -14.43 3.01
N ALA A 61 -5.05 -14.35 3.07
CA ALA A 61 -4.35 -13.29 3.77
C ALA A 61 -3.53 -12.48 2.78
N VAL A 62 -3.33 -11.22 3.06
CA VAL A 62 -2.71 -10.31 2.09
C VAL A 62 -1.39 -9.76 2.60
N THR A 63 -0.43 -9.65 1.67
CA THR A 63 0.84 -8.96 1.90
C THR A 63 0.90 -7.80 0.93
N PHE A 64 1.22 -6.62 1.45
CA PHE A 64 1.42 -5.43 0.63
C PHE A 64 2.89 -5.07 0.58
N ASN A 65 3.33 -4.63 -0.59
CA ASN A 65 4.64 -4.00 -0.77
C ASN A 65 4.37 -2.59 -1.28
N LEU A 66 4.75 -1.61 -0.48
CA LEU A 66 4.47 -0.21 -0.75
C LEU A 66 5.77 0.53 -1.02
N TYR A 67 5.84 1.22 -2.13
CA TYR A 67 7.02 1.95 -2.55
C TYR A 67 6.68 3.44 -2.48
N VAL A 68 7.31 4.14 -1.55
CA VAL A 68 6.92 5.51 -1.20
C VAL A 68 8.08 6.48 -1.29
N ILE A 69 7.72 7.75 -1.45
CA ILE A 69 8.63 8.88 -1.32
C ILE A 69 8.15 9.65 -0.09
N VAL A 70 9.04 9.90 0.84
CA VAL A 70 8.69 10.60 2.07
C VAL A 70 9.16 12.04 2.02
N GLU A 71 8.55 12.90 2.82
CA GLU A 71 8.93 14.29 2.90
C GLU A 71 10.23 14.44 3.70
N HIS A 72 11.10 15.35 3.27
CA HIS A 72 12.31 15.62 4.02
C HIS A 72 11.96 16.21 5.40
N GLU A 73 12.88 16.08 6.34
CA GLU A 73 12.71 16.56 7.71
C GLU A 73 11.61 15.82 8.49
N THR A 74 11.19 14.65 8.02
CA THR A 74 10.30 13.80 8.80
C THR A 74 11.10 12.67 9.42
N ASN A 75 10.54 12.06 10.44
CA ASN A 75 11.12 10.84 10.98
C ASN A 75 10.68 9.69 10.04
N VAL A 76 11.56 9.31 9.14
CA VAL A 76 11.24 8.33 8.09
C VAL A 76 10.77 7.01 8.68
N TYR A 77 11.48 6.53 9.72
CA TYR A 77 11.10 5.26 10.34
C TYR A 77 9.69 5.32 10.92
N GLN A 78 9.37 6.41 11.62
CA GLN A 78 8.05 6.56 12.22
C GLN A 78 6.95 6.65 11.15
N VAL A 79 7.21 7.36 10.05
CA VAL A 79 6.26 7.43 8.95
C VAL A 79 5.96 6.03 8.42
N CYS A 80 7.00 5.22 8.25
CA CYS A 80 6.83 3.85 7.75
C CYS A 80 6.02 2.99 8.73
N ARG A 81 6.27 3.14 10.04
CA ARG A 81 5.50 2.42 11.05
C ARG A 81 4.03 2.84 11.02
N ASP A 82 3.78 4.14 10.86
CA ASP A 82 2.41 4.63 10.76
C ASP A 82 1.70 4.08 9.53
N VAL A 83 2.40 3.99 8.41
CA VAL A 83 1.84 3.39 7.20
C VAL A 83 1.46 1.93 7.46
N GLN A 84 2.37 1.16 8.07
CA GLN A 84 2.09 -0.24 8.35
C GLN A 84 0.85 -0.40 9.23
N GLU A 85 0.75 0.42 10.24
CA GLU A 85 -0.37 0.35 11.18
C GLU A 85 -1.68 0.76 10.52
N GLN A 86 -1.69 1.87 9.79
CA GLN A 86 -2.90 2.37 9.18
C GLN A 86 -3.41 1.47 8.05
N VAL A 87 -2.52 0.96 7.21
CA VAL A 87 -2.93 0.06 6.13
C VAL A 87 -3.49 -1.24 6.69
N THR A 88 -2.82 -1.80 7.71
CA THR A 88 -3.32 -3.02 8.36
C THR A 88 -4.72 -2.80 8.90
N ARG A 89 -4.93 -1.69 9.58
CA ARG A 89 -6.23 -1.37 10.17
C ARG A 89 -7.30 -1.16 9.10
N ALA A 90 -6.97 -0.41 8.05
CA ALA A 90 -7.93 -0.12 6.99
C ALA A 90 -8.41 -1.39 6.29
N ILE A 91 -7.49 -2.27 5.95
CA ILE A 91 -7.86 -3.52 5.28
C ILE A 91 -8.69 -4.40 6.21
N LYS A 92 -8.28 -4.50 7.46
CA LYS A 92 -9.02 -5.30 8.43
C LYS A 92 -10.43 -4.77 8.63
N ASP A 93 -10.58 -3.46 8.80
CA ASP A 93 -11.87 -2.85 9.08
C ASP A 93 -12.79 -2.76 7.87
N MET A 94 -12.23 -2.47 6.70
CA MET A 94 -13.04 -2.27 5.50
C MET A 94 -13.32 -3.56 4.73
N VAL A 95 -12.39 -4.50 4.74
CA VAL A 95 -12.48 -5.71 3.94
C VAL A 95 -12.63 -6.96 4.79
N GLY A 96 -12.08 -6.94 5.99
CA GLY A 96 -12.15 -8.07 6.89
C GLY A 96 -11.12 -9.15 6.60
N MET A 97 -10.10 -8.84 5.80
CA MET A 97 -9.05 -9.81 5.50
C MET A 97 -7.89 -9.67 6.47
N PRO A 98 -7.28 -10.79 6.87
CA PRO A 98 -6.05 -10.71 7.65
C PRO A 98 -4.91 -10.19 6.78
N VAL A 99 -4.08 -9.34 7.39
CA VAL A 99 -2.91 -8.78 6.73
C VAL A 99 -1.68 -9.47 7.30
N LEU A 100 -0.94 -10.18 6.44
CA LEU A 100 0.27 -10.86 6.87
C LEU A 100 1.43 -9.90 7.07
N ALA A 101 1.57 -8.94 6.18
CA ALA A 101 2.67 -7.99 6.27
C ALA A 101 2.36 -6.76 5.42
N VAL A 102 2.88 -5.64 5.86
CA VAL A 102 2.91 -4.40 5.08
C VAL A 102 4.37 -4.00 5.02
N ASN A 103 4.98 -4.22 3.87
CA ASN A 103 6.38 -3.88 3.67
C ASN A 103 6.46 -2.50 3.03
N VAL A 104 7.19 -1.59 3.64
CA VAL A 104 7.31 -0.23 3.15
C VAL A 104 8.74 0.01 2.69
N TYR A 105 8.89 0.37 1.44
CA TYR A 105 10.19 0.65 0.84
C TYR A 105 10.25 2.13 0.51
N VAL A 106 11.14 2.85 1.18
CA VAL A 106 11.33 4.28 0.96
C VAL A 106 12.33 4.43 -0.18
N GLU A 107 11.85 4.91 -1.32
CA GLU A 107 12.66 5.01 -2.52
C GLU A 107 13.42 6.34 -2.60
N ASN A 108 12.88 7.37 -1.98
CA ASN A 108 13.53 8.67 -1.98
C ASN A 108 12.90 9.56 -0.91
N VAL A 109 13.53 10.70 -0.72
CA VAL A 109 13.05 11.76 0.16
C VAL A 109 12.94 13.01 -0.70
N THR A 110 11.89 13.80 -0.52
CA THR A 110 11.72 15.02 -1.31
C THR A 110 12.86 15.98 -1.05
N HIS A 111 13.26 16.71 -2.09
CA HIS A 111 14.24 17.78 -1.94
C HIS A 111 13.52 19.05 -1.51
N PRO A 112 14.20 19.94 -0.77
CA PRO A 112 13.58 21.21 -0.38
C PRO A 112 13.06 22.01 -1.56
N GLU A 113 13.74 21.99 -2.69
CA GLU A 113 13.29 22.73 -3.89
C GLU A 113 12.02 22.14 -4.48
N ASP A 114 11.71 20.86 -4.22
CA ASP A 114 10.46 20.25 -4.70
C ASP A 114 9.24 20.79 -3.98
N GLN A 115 9.46 21.42 -2.82
CA GLN A 115 8.40 21.98 -2.00
C GLN A 115 8.31 23.49 -2.10
N ALA A 116 9.21 24.09 -2.83
CA ALA A 116 9.18 25.51 -3.07
C ALA A 116 8.22 25.83 -4.21
N ASP A 117 7.34 26.77 -4.01
CA ASP A 117 6.39 27.18 -5.03
C ASP A 117 6.87 28.43 -5.74
#